data_75298cd78fd446a3665f9ce607f5e772
#
_entry.id   75298cd78fd446a3665f9ce607f5e772
#
_cell.length_a   1.000
_cell.length_b   1.000
_cell.length_c   1.000
_cell.angle_alpha   90.00
_cell.angle_beta   90.00
_cell.angle_gamma   90.00
#
_symmetry.space_group_name_H-M   'P 1'
#
loop_
_entity.id
_entity.type
_entity.pdbx_description
1 polymer ?
#
loop_
_entity_poly.entity_id
_entity_poly.type
_entity_poly.pdbx_seq_one_letter_code
_entity_poly.pdbx_strand_id
1 'polypeptide(L)'
;MDKSRKKSAVLFVCIWLVLGMWMMLSVHSQAAETNNDEKQAQTIRVGSFEDTFNYVDKNGVRRGYGYELMQALAGYTEWKFEYVKCDWSDCFDKLENGEIDIMGDISYSDERAQKMLFSDEPMGEEKYILYADLSNMDIGMSDFKFMDGKRVGVLMDTEPEIMLTEWENKNGIHTEHVNVNNDNDVEKKLANHEIDAFVFYS
;
A
#
# COMPACT_ATOMS: atom_id res chain seq x y z
N MET A 1 84.50 7.92 -37.61
CA MET A 1 83.32 7.15 -37.51
C MET A 1 83.17 6.64 -36.10
N ASP A 2 82.32 6.84 -35.19
CA ASP A 2 80.99 7.47 -35.32
C ASP A 2 80.43 7.70 -33.90
N LYS A 3 80.88 8.76 -33.24
CA LYS A 3 80.32 9.17 -31.92
C LYS A 3 78.93 9.84 -32.04
N SER A 4 78.63 10.31 -33.24
CA SER A 4 77.35 10.99 -33.53
C SER A 4 76.16 10.02 -33.68
N ARG A 5 76.37 8.86 -34.31
CA ARG A 5 75.34 7.83 -34.49
C ARG A 5 74.92 7.14 -33.20
N LYS A 6 75.80 6.97 -32.26
CA LYS A 6 75.52 6.35 -30.95
C LYS A 6 74.65 7.30 -30.07
N LYS A 7 74.86 8.60 -30.15
CA LYS A 7 74.05 9.58 -29.39
C LYS A 7 72.64 9.68 -29.93
N SER A 8 72.43 9.61 -31.25
CA SER A 8 71.07 9.59 -31.84
C SER A 8 70.27 8.32 -31.50
N ALA A 9 70.94 7.15 -31.52
CA ALA A 9 70.28 5.89 -31.19
C ALA A 9 69.80 5.84 -29.71
N VAL A 10 70.62 6.34 -28.79
CA VAL A 10 70.25 6.41 -27.36
C VAL A 10 69.13 7.41 -27.11
N LEU A 11 69.14 8.54 -27.84
CA LEU A 11 68.03 9.54 -27.70
C LEU A 11 66.72 8.99 -28.19
N PHE A 12 66.67 8.25 -29.31
CA PHE A 12 65.45 7.62 -29.86
C PHE A 12 64.89 6.53 -28.89
N VAL A 13 65.79 5.70 -28.30
CA VAL A 13 65.34 4.67 -27.34
C VAL A 13 64.75 5.31 -26.08
N CYS A 14 65.34 6.40 -25.58
CA CYS A 14 64.79 7.11 -24.41
C CYS A 14 63.43 7.74 -24.72
N ILE A 15 63.22 8.31 -25.90
CA ILE A 15 61.93 8.89 -26.32
C ILE A 15 60.84 7.80 -26.41
N TRP A 16 61.16 6.63 -26.96
CA TRP A 16 60.21 5.50 -27.03
C TRP A 16 59.86 4.93 -25.64
N LEU A 17 60.81 4.89 -24.72
CA LEU A 17 60.55 4.43 -23.33
C LEU A 17 59.68 5.44 -22.54
N VAL A 18 59.87 6.73 -22.73
CA VAL A 18 59.04 7.76 -22.09
C VAL A 18 57.62 7.79 -22.67
N LEU A 19 57.47 7.66 -24.00
CA LEU A 19 56.16 7.54 -24.66
C LEU A 19 55.44 6.25 -24.26
N GLY A 20 56.13 5.12 -24.16
CA GLY A 20 55.57 3.84 -23.71
C GLY A 20 55.09 3.90 -22.24
N MET A 21 55.83 4.57 -21.39
CA MET A 21 55.47 4.77 -19.97
C MET A 21 54.29 5.72 -19.80
N TRP A 22 54.16 6.74 -20.68
CA TRP A 22 52.99 7.62 -20.68
C TRP A 22 51.72 6.92 -21.20
N MET A 23 51.82 6.02 -22.19
CA MET A 23 50.69 5.19 -22.62
C MET A 23 50.26 4.18 -21.52
N MET A 24 51.19 3.62 -20.75
CA MET A 24 50.84 2.71 -19.64
C MET A 24 50.19 3.44 -18.48
N LEU A 25 50.55 4.71 -18.21
CA LEU A 25 49.85 5.51 -17.18
C LEU A 25 48.46 5.94 -17.59
N SER A 26 48.18 6.15 -18.86
CA SER A 26 46.82 6.50 -19.34
C SER A 26 45.84 5.30 -19.33
N VAL A 27 46.34 4.07 -19.42
CA VAL A 27 45.50 2.85 -19.32
C VAL A 27 45.11 2.54 -17.87
N HIS A 28 45.92 2.97 -16.85
CA HIS A 28 45.59 2.77 -15.44
C HIS A 28 44.64 3.80 -14.87
N SER A 29 44.36 4.89 -15.58
CA SER A 29 43.42 5.93 -15.13
C SER A 29 41.95 5.64 -15.54
N GLN A 30 41.67 4.63 -16.35
CA GLN A 30 40.32 4.25 -16.77
C GLN A 30 39.72 3.04 -16.06
N ALA A 31 40.47 2.45 -15.09
CA ALA A 31 40.03 1.25 -14.37
C ALA A 31 39.46 1.54 -12.97
N ALA A 32 39.14 2.79 -12.64
CA ALA A 32 38.54 3.18 -11.36
C ALA A 32 37.37 4.14 -11.50
N GLU A 33 36.64 4.08 -12.60
CA GLU A 33 35.21 4.38 -12.51
C GLU A 33 34.54 3.11 -11.96
N THR A 34 34.66 2.89 -10.65
CA THR A 34 33.66 2.17 -9.92
C THR A 34 32.36 2.89 -10.24
N ASN A 35 31.53 2.28 -11.08
CA ASN A 35 30.12 2.53 -11.09
C ASN A 35 29.63 2.27 -9.66
N ASN A 36 29.75 3.27 -8.80
CA ASN A 36 28.82 3.49 -7.73
C ASN A 36 27.52 3.90 -8.43
N ASP A 37 26.88 2.99 -9.09
CA ASP A 37 25.43 2.95 -9.13
C ASP A 37 25.01 2.72 -7.65
N GLU A 38 25.13 3.75 -6.83
CA GLU A 38 24.24 3.91 -5.69
C GLU A 38 22.86 3.87 -6.31
N LYS A 39 22.25 2.67 -6.25
CA LYS A 39 20.88 2.45 -6.67
C LYS A 39 20.07 3.42 -5.82
N GLN A 40 19.78 4.59 -6.42
CA GLN A 40 19.09 5.64 -5.70
C GLN A 40 17.74 5.05 -5.28
N ALA A 41 17.53 4.94 -3.97
CA ALA A 41 16.30 4.35 -3.45
C ALA A 41 15.11 5.05 -4.07
N GLN A 42 14.25 4.29 -4.74
CA GLN A 42 13.07 4.83 -5.40
C GLN A 42 12.11 5.37 -4.36
N THR A 43 11.68 6.62 -4.51
CA THR A 43 10.62 7.18 -3.67
C THR A 43 9.27 6.75 -4.20
N ILE A 44 8.44 6.18 -3.33
CA ILE A 44 7.08 5.71 -3.62
C ILE A 44 6.13 6.52 -2.77
N ARG A 45 5.16 7.17 -3.40
CA ARG A 45 4.12 7.95 -2.73
C ARG A 45 2.99 7.03 -2.31
N VAL A 46 2.71 7.00 -1.01
CA VAL A 46 1.71 6.13 -0.40
C VAL A 46 0.53 6.95 0.06
N GLY A 47 -0.67 6.64 -0.42
CA GLY A 47 -1.91 7.24 0.09
C GLY A 47 -2.09 6.92 1.57
N SER A 48 -2.38 7.94 2.37
CA SER A 48 -2.49 7.84 3.81
C SER A 48 -3.80 8.44 4.29
N PHE A 49 -4.75 7.59 4.57
CA PHE A 49 -5.97 7.86 5.31
C PHE A 49 -5.88 7.25 6.72
N GLU A 50 -6.68 7.72 7.64
CA GLU A 50 -6.70 7.21 9.02
C GLU A 50 -7.86 6.23 9.20
N ASP A 51 -7.51 5.02 9.68
CA ASP A 51 -8.45 3.95 10.03
C ASP A 51 -7.88 3.09 11.17
N THR A 52 -8.48 1.92 11.40
CA THR A 52 -8.03 0.96 12.42
C THR A 52 -6.65 0.36 12.11
N PHE A 53 -6.29 0.25 10.83
CA PHE A 53 -5.04 -0.36 10.37
C PHE A 53 -3.93 0.67 10.15
N ASN A 54 -4.29 1.97 10.00
CA ASN A 54 -3.37 3.07 9.78
C ASN A 54 -3.80 4.29 10.58
N TYR A 55 -3.10 4.60 11.64
CA TYR A 55 -3.43 5.73 12.49
C TYR A 55 -2.18 6.45 12.99
N VAL A 56 -2.37 7.66 13.49
CA VAL A 56 -1.33 8.42 14.17
C VAL A 56 -1.62 8.40 15.66
N ASP A 57 -0.67 7.90 16.46
CA ASP A 57 -0.82 7.84 17.91
C ASP A 57 -0.77 9.26 18.55
N LYS A 58 -1.07 9.34 19.85
CA LYS A 58 -1.06 10.59 20.62
C LYS A 58 0.29 11.32 20.64
N ASN A 59 1.38 10.67 20.21
CA ASN A 59 2.71 11.24 20.14
C ASN A 59 3.06 11.67 18.71
N GLY A 60 2.13 11.58 17.78
CA GLY A 60 2.34 11.89 16.36
C GLY A 60 3.07 10.80 15.58
N VAL A 61 3.14 9.58 16.12
CA VAL A 61 3.83 8.44 15.47
C VAL A 61 2.81 7.60 14.72
N ARG A 62 3.09 7.29 13.46
CA ARG A 62 2.29 6.36 12.66
C ARG A 62 2.36 4.96 13.22
N ARG A 63 1.23 4.31 13.26
CA ARG A 63 1.02 2.97 13.81
C ARG A 63 -0.01 2.22 12.96
N GLY A 64 -0.13 0.94 13.27
CA GLY A 64 -1.14 0.05 12.71
C GLY A 64 -0.54 -0.96 11.75
N TYR A 65 -1.29 -2.03 11.53
CA TYR A 65 -0.84 -3.17 10.71
C TYR A 65 -0.45 -2.75 9.30
N GLY A 66 -1.25 -1.92 8.63
CA GLY A 66 -0.97 -1.45 7.28
C GLY A 66 0.34 -0.66 7.21
N TYR A 67 0.57 0.25 8.15
CA TYR A 67 1.84 0.98 8.23
C TYR A 67 3.04 0.05 8.46
N GLU A 68 2.94 -0.90 9.39
CA GLU A 68 4.03 -1.83 9.72
C GLU A 68 4.36 -2.76 8.55
N LEU A 69 3.34 -3.22 7.82
CA LEU A 69 3.53 -4.02 6.61
C LEU A 69 4.25 -3.22 5.52
N MET A 70 3.87 -1.97 5.30
CA MET A 70 4.55 -1.09 4.35
C MET A 70 6.03 -0.87 4.76
N GLN A 71 6.33 -0.70 6.06
CA GLN A 71 7.72 -0.61 6.52
C GLN A 71 8.51 -1.90 6.27
N ALA A 72 7.89 -3.06 6.45
CA ALA A 72 8.52 -4.34 6.11
C ALA A 72 8.80 -4.43 4.61
N LEU A 73 7.86 -4.03 3.77
CA LEU A 73 8.01 -3.98 2.31
C LEU A 73 9.17 -3.06 1.89
N ALA A 74 9.30 -1.89 2.51
CA ALA A 74 10.42 -0.99 2.29
C ALA A 74 11.78 -1.66 2.56
N GLY A 75 11.85 -2.49 3.61
CA GLY A 75 13.06 -3.25 3.95
C GLY A 75 13.47 -4.28 2.90
N TYR A 76 12.53 -4.82 2.11
CA TYR A 76 12.80 -5.78 1.03
C TYR A 76 13.09 -5.11 -0.32
N THR A 77 12.47 -3.96 -0.58
CA THR A 77 12.50 -3.31 -1.90
C THR A 77 13.50 -2.18 -2.00
N GLU A 78 14.10 -1.74 -0.88
CA GLU A 78 14.92 -0.53 -0.80
C GLU A 78 14.14 0.75 -1.17
N TRP A 79 12.81 0.70 -1.19
CA TRP A 79 11.95 1.85 -1.45
C TRP A 79 11.95 2.83 -0.26
N LYS A 80 11.79 4.11 -0.57
CA LYS A 80 11.50 5.15 0.41
C LYS A 80 10.04 5.56 0.26
N PHE A 81 9.26 5.41 1.32
CA PHE A 81 7.86 5.80 1.29
C PHE A 81 7.68 7.26 1.70
N GLU A 82 6.93 7.98 0.88
CA GLU A 82 6.41 9.31 1.16
C GLU A 82 4.89 9.20 1.33
N TYR A 83 4.40 9.51 2.54
CA TYR A 83 2.99 9.40 2.85
C TYR A 83 2.24 10.67 2.47
N VAL A 84 1.32 10.56 1.52
CA VAL A 84 0.47 11.65 1.04
C VAL A 84 -0.88 11.54 1.74
N LYS A 85 -1.23 12.54 2.56
CA LYS A 85 -2.50 12.57 3.28
C LYS A 85 -3.66 12.74 2.30
N CYS A 86 -4.69 11.91 2.44
CA CYS A 86 -5.93 11.95 1.68
C CYS A 86 -7.07 11.37 2.52
N ASP A 87 -8.30 11.67 2.18
CA ASP A 87 -9.46 10.94 2.65
C ASP A 87 -9.68 9.70 1.79
N TRP A 88 -10.49 8.75 2.22
CA TRP A 88 -10.69 7.48 1.53
C TRP A 88 -10.99 7.65 0.03
N SER A 89 -12.01 8.41 -0.33
CA SER A 89 -12.36 8.66 -1.74
C SER A 89 -11.29 9.45 -2.51
N ASP A 90 -10.70 10.47 -1.88
CA ASP A 90 -9.64 11.30 -2.48
C ASP A 90 -8.38 10.47 -2.79
N CYS A 91 -8.06 9.47 -1.97
CA CYS A 91 -6.95 8.54 -2.23
C CYS A 91 -7.15 7.75 -3.52
N PHE A 92 -8.36 7.30 -3.85
CA PHE A 92 -8.64 6.62 -5.13
C PHE A 92 -8.41 7.55 -6.32
N ASP A 93 -8.93 8.76 -6.26
CA ASP A 93 -8.73 9.77 -7.31
C ASP A 93 -7.23 10.07 -7.51
N LYS A 94 -6.49 10.20 -6.42
CA LYS A 94 -5.03 10.42 -6.46
C LYS A 94 -4.27 9.23 -7.05
N LEU A 95 -4.70 8.00 -6.77
CA LEU A 95 -4.10 6.80 -7.35
C LEU A 95 -4.36 6.74 -8.86
N GLU A 96 -5.59 6.96 -9.29
CA GLU A 96 -5.96 6.98 -10.72
C GLU A 96 -5.22 8.09 -11.49
N ASN A 97 -5.02 9.24 -10.88
CA ASN A 97 -4.32 10.37 -11.48
C ASN A 97 -2.78 10.28 -11.39
N GLY A 98 -2.25 9.26 -10.71
CA GLY A 98 -0.82 9.09 -10.51
C GLY A 98 -0.19 10.12 -9.56
N GLU A 99 -0.97 10.71 -8.66
CA GLU A 99 -0.50 11.59 -7.59
C GLU A 99 0.07 10.78 -6.42
N ILE A 100 -0.42 9.55 -6.23
CA ILE A 100 0.15 8.51 -5.37
C ILE A 100 0.42 7.25 -6.19
N ASP A 101 1.34 6.41 -5.72
CA ASP A 101 1.80 5.22 -6.43
C ASP A 101 1.20 3.94 -5.81
N ILE A 102 0.92 3.95 -4.53
CA ILE A 102 0.37 2.82 -3.78
C ILE A 102 -0.66 3.31 -2.77
N MET A 103 -1.68 2.51 -2.57
CA MET A 103 -2.66 2.62 -1.51
C MET A 103 -2.83 1.23 -0.87
N GLY A 104 -2.74 1.13 0.45
CA GLY A 104 -2.97 -0.10 1.21
C GLY A 104 -4.41 -0.22 1.70
N ASP A 105 -4.73 -1.36 2.32
CA ASP A 105 -6.00 -1.62 3.01
C ASP A 105 -7.25 -1.49 2.11
N ILE A 106 -7.11 -1.89 0.83
CA ILE A 106 -8.19 -1.86 -0.15
C ILE A 106 -8.68 -3.27 -0.41
N SER A 107 -9.96 -3.52 -0.15
CA SER A 107 -10.62 -4.75 -0.53
C SER A 107 -10.66 -4.89 -2.05
N TYR A 108 -10.35 -6.09 -2.55
CA TYR A 108 -10.45 -6.39 -3.97
C TYR A 108 -11.92 -6.35 -4.43
N SER A 109 -12.16 -5.74 -5.58
CA SER A 109 -13.38 -5.96 -6.36
C SER A 109 -13.06 -5.92 -7.86
N ASP A 110 -13.88 -6.59 -8.66
CA ASP A 110 -13.73 -6.62 -10.12
C ASP A 110 -13.83 -5.21 -10.74
N GLU A 111 -14.59 -4.32 -10.14
CA GLU A 111 -14.70 -2.93 -10.58
C GLU A 111 -13.39 -2.18 -10.33
N ARG A 112 -12.83 -2.31 -9.14
CA ARG A 112 -11.54 -1.67 -8.78
C ARG A 112 -10.39 -2.22 -9.62
N ALA A 113 -10.40 -3.53 -9.88
CA ALA A 113 -9.37 -4.19 -10.70
C ALA A 113 -9.36 -3.72 -12.18
N GLN A 114 -10.41 -3.05 -12.65
CA GLN A 114 -10.41 -2.41 -13.98
C GLN A 114 -9.65 -1.08 -14.00
N LYS A 115 -9.43 -0.47 -12.84
CA LYS A 115 -8.84 0.87 -12.71
C LYS A 115 -7.45 0.85 -12.07
N MET A 116 -7.14 -0.16 -11.27
CA MET A 116 -5.89 -0.26 -10.52
C MET A 116 -5.37 -1.70 -10.50
N LEU A 117 -4.08 -1.85 -10.26
CA LEU A 117 -3.44 -3.16 -10.08
C LEU A 117 -3.48 -3.55 -8.60
N PHE A 118 -3.83 -4.79 -8.34
CA PHE A 118 -3.72 -5.41 -7.03
C PHE A 118 -2.47 -6.28 -6.95
N SER A 119 -1.92 -6.45 -5.74
CA SER A 119 -0.86 -7.42 -5.49
C SER A 119 -1.38 -8.85 -5.67
N ASP A 120 -0.52 -9.77 -6.11
CA ASP A 120 -0.86 -11.18 -6.23
C ASP A 120 -1.17 -11.83 -4.87
N GLU A 121 -0.49 -11.35 -3.82
CA GLU A 121 -0.72 -11.80 -2.44
C GLU A 121 -1.46 -10.71 -1.66
N PRO A 122 -2.56 -11.05 -0.96
CA PRO A 122 -3.31 -10.09 -0.18
C PRO A 122 -2.55 -9.69 1.10
N MET A 123 -2.83 -8.48 1.60
CA MET A 123 -2.32 -8.04 2.91
C MET A 123 -2.92 -8.84 4.06
N GLY A 124 -4.15 -9.34 3.89
CA GLY A 124 -4.90 -10.08 4.89
C GLY A 124 -6.25 -10.54 4.33
N GLU A 125 -7.03 -11.15 5.18
CA GLU A 125 -8.41 -11.54 4.88
C GLU A 125 -9.36 -10.67 5.69
N GLU A 126 -10.32 -10.05 5.04
CA GLU A 126 -11.45 -9.40 5.71
C GLU A 126 -12.57 -10.39 5.95
N LYS A 127 -13.18 -10.31 7.13
CA LYS A 127 -14.40 -11.04 7.46
C LYS A 127 -15.48 -10.06 7.80
N TYR A 128 -16.59 -10.14 7.10
CA TYR A 128 -17.77 -9.36 7.40
C TYR A 128 -18.62 -10.12 8.41
N ILE A 129 -18.88 -9.49 9.55
CA ILE A 129 -19.57 -10.09 10.68
C ILE A 129 -20.80 -9.24 10.99
N LEU A 130 -21.93 -9.91 11.12
CA LEU A 130 -23.15 -9.28 11.59
C LEU A 130 -23.17 -9.28 13.13
N TYR A 131 -23.18 -8.10 13.70
CA TYR A 131 -23.27 -7.89 15.16
C TYR A 131 -24.67 -7.44 15.51
N ALA A 132 -25.17 -7.92 16.65
CA ALA A 132 -26.46 -7.51 17.21
C ALA A 132 -26.34 -7.25 18.70
N ASP A 133 -27.24 -6.45 19.25
CA ASP A 133 -27.31 -6.24 20.69
C ASP A 133 -27.68 -7.55 21.39
N LEU A 134 -27.01 -7.87 22.50
CA LEU A 134 -27.24 -9.07 23.31
C LEU A 134 -28.68 -9.12 23.87
N SER A 135 -29.32 -7.99 24.03
CA SER A 135 -30.72 -7.91 24.49
C SER A 135 -31.72 -8.29 23.39
N ASN A 136 -31.29 -8.34 22.15
CA ASN A 136 -32.11 -8.75 21.02
C ASN A 136 -32.15 -10.29 20.90
N MET A 137 -32.91 -10.93 21.81
CA MET A 137 -33.00 -12.39 21.94
C MET A 137 -33.63 -13.09 20.73
N ASP A 138 -34.23 -12.34 19.81
CA ASP A 138 -34.81 -12.88 18.57
C ASP A 138 -33.74 -13.24 17.53
N ILE A 139 -32.52 -12.77 17.75
CA ILE A 139 -31.39 -13.04 16.85
C ILE A 139 -30.70 -14.36 17.28
N GLY A 140 -31.13 -15.46 16.71
CA GLY A 140 -30.55 -16.78 16.95
C GLY A 140 -29.52 -17.16 15.88
N MET A 141 -28.43 -17.83 16.27
CA MET A 141 -27.32 -18.16 15.37
C MET A 141 -27.61 -19.28 14.36
N SER A 142 -28.78 -19.94 14.45
CA SER A 142 -29.08 -21.16 13.68
C SER A 142 -30.00 -20.97 12.47
N ASP A 143 -30.71 -19.85 12.37
CA ASP A 143 -31.62 -19.56 11.24
C ASP A 143 -31.57 -18.07 10.90
N PHE A 144 -31.03 -17.74 9.74
CA PHE A 144 -30.91 -16.34 9.28
C PHE A 144 -32.25 -15.69 8.90
N LYS A 145 -33.33 -16.44 8.84
CA LYS A 145 -34.66 -15.92 8.45
C LYS A 145 -35.21 -14.90 9.41
N PHE A 146 -34.79 -14.92 10.68
CA PHE A 146 -35.22 -13.89 11.64
C PHE A 146 -34.64 -12.49 11.29
N MET A 147 -33.65 -12.42 10.41
CA MET A 147 -33.11 -11.15 9.90
C MET A 147 -34.03 -10.51 8.86
N ASP A 148 -34.99 -11.25 8.30
CA ASP A 148 -35.90 -10.70 7.30
C ASP A 148 -36.74 -9.55 7.89
N GLY A 149 -36.68 -8.38 7.21
CA GLY A 149 -37.31 -7.14 7.67
C GLY A 149 -36.62 -6.44 8.84
N LYS A 150 -35.45 -6.89 9.30
CA LYS A 150 -34.68 -6.19 10.34
C LYS A 150 -33.92 -5.01 9.74
N ARG A 151 -33.67 -4.00 10.58
CA ARG A 151 -32.88 -2.83 10.24
C ARG A 151 -31.41 -3.12 10.52
N VAL A 152 -30.59 -3.10 9.48
CA VAL A 152 -29.15 -3.38 9.57
C VAL A 152 -28.36 -2.12 9.27
N GLY A 153 -27.58 -1.69 10.25
CA GLY A 153 -26.63 -0.60 10.08
C GLY A 153 -25.51 -1.04 9.16
N VAL A 154 -25.23 -0.27 8.13
CA VAL A 154 -24.15 -0.52 7.18
C VAL A 154 -23.62 0.80 6.64
N LEU A 155 -22.33 0.87 6.35
CA LEU A 155 -21.76 2.01 5.66
C LEU A 155 -22.14 1.92 4.19
N MET A 156 -23.01 2.82 3.74
CA MET A 156 -23.56 2.82 2.39
C MET A 156 -22.46 3.11 1.34
N ASP A 157 -22.66 2.62 0.14
CA ASP A 157 -21.74 2.76 -1.00
C ASP A 157 -20.34 2.15 -0.74
N THR A 158 -20.29 1.12 0.11
CA THR A 158 -19.01 0.43 0.47
C THR A 158 -19.14 -1.09 0.31
N GLU A 159 -18.01 -1.77 0.40
CA GLU A 159 -17.94 -3.24 0.31
C GLU A 159 -18.83 -3.98 1.35
N PRO A 160 -18.92 -3.57 2.61
CA PRO A 160 -19.87 -4.13 3.58
C PRO A 160 -21.34 -4.13 3.10
N GLU A 161 -21.80 -3.11 2.42
CA GLU A 161 -23.16 -3.07 1.87
C GLU A 161 -23.35 -4.06 0.72
N ILE A 162 -22.37 -4.13 -0.17
CA ILE A 162 -22.35 -5.09 -1.29
C ILE A 162 -22.42 -6.51 -0.75
N MET A 163 -21.56 -6.84 0.21
CA MET A 163 -21.51 -8.16 0.84
C MET A 163 -22.79 -8.50 1.60
N LEU A 164 -23.42 -7.53 2.28
CA LEU A 164 -24.72 -7.71 2.93
C LEU A 164 -25.79 -8.05 1.89
N THR A 165 -25.86 -7.29 0.80
CA THR A 165 -26.81 -7.52 -0.29
C THR A 165 -26.63 -8.90 -0.94
N GLU A 166 -25.40 -9.32 -1.18
CA GLU A 166 -25.12 -10.65 -1.72
C GLU A 166 -25.53 -11.76 -0.75
N TRP A 167 -25.27 -11.58 0.54
CA TRP A 167 -25.68 -12.51 1.57
C TRP A 167 -27.21 -12.62 1.67
N GLU A 168 -27.94 -11.52 1.60
CA GLU A 168 -29.40 -11.47 1.56
C GLU A 168 -29.95 -12.26 0.37
N ASN A 169 -29.44 -11.98 -0.82
CA ASN A 169 -29.84 -12.65 -2.04
C ASN A 169 -29.60 -14.18 -1.95
N LYS A 170 -28.46 -14.59 -1.41
CA LYS A 170 -28.09 -16.00 -1.23
C LYS A 170 -29.02 -16.71 -0.26
N ASN A 171 -29.51 -16.04 0.77
CA ASN A 171 -30.32 -16.63 1.82
C ASN A 171 -31.83 -16.40 1.63
N GLY A 172 -32.23 -15.63 0.63
CA GLY A 172 -33.64 -15.31 0.33
C GLY A 172 -34.28 -14.50 1.44
N ILE A 173 -33.56 -13.54 2.01
CA ILE A 173 -33.99 -12.60 3.03
C ILE A 173 -33.81 -11.18 2.51
N HIS A 174 -34.48 -10.23 3.15
CA HIS A 174 -34.35 -8.80 2.84
C HIS A 174 -34.32 -8.00 4.13
N THR A 175 -33.26 -7.22 4.35
CA THR A 175 -33.15 -6.31 5.49
C THR A 175 -33.33 -4.86 5.06
N GLU A 176 -33.65 -3.99 5.98
CA GLU A 176 -33.66 -2.55 5.75
C GLU A 176 -32.27 -1.99 6.04
N HIS A 177 -31.55 -1.54 4.99
CA HIS A 177 -30.24 -0.93 5.15
C HIS A 177 -30.35 0.47 5.75
N VAL A 178 -29.70 0.70 6.88
CA VAL A 178 -29.67 1.98 7.57
C VAL A 178 -28.25 2.52 7.53
N ASN A 179 -28.06 3.68 6.92
CA ASN A 179 -26.73 4.27 6.85
C ASN A 179 -26.15 4.56 8.26
N VAL A 180 -24.91 4.13 8.46
CA VAL A 180 -24.10 4.46 9.64
C VAL A 180 -22.80 5.13 9.17
N ASN A 181 -22.28 6.08 9.94
CA ASN A 181 -21.13 6.87 9.50
C ASN A 181 -19.82 6.50 10.23
N ASN A 182 -19.91 5.95 11.43
CA ASN A 182 -18.79 5.55 12.28
C ASN A 182 -19.30 4.77 13.51
N ASP A 183 -18.37 4.24 14.30
CA ASP A 183 -18.67 3.43 15.49
C ASP A 183 -19.57 4.13 16.51
N ASN A 184 -19.38 5.43 16.76
CA ASN A 184 -20.22 6.20 17.65
C ASN A 184 -21.67 6.32 17.15
N ASP A 185 -21.86 6.38 15.83
CA ASP A 185 -23.18 6.41 15.21
C ASP A 185 -23.88 5.05 15.34
N VAL A 186 -23.12 3.96 15.13
CA VAL A 186 -23.58 2.58 15.37
C VAL A 186 -24.05 2.40 16.80
N GLU A 187 -23.21 2.76 17.79
CA GLU A 187 -23.55 2.65 19.20
C GLU A 187 -24.86 3.40 19.56
N LYS A 188 -24.99 4.64 19.08
CA LYS A 188 -26.19 5.45 19.30
C LYS A 188 -27.43 4.84 18.68
N LYS A 189 -27.33 4.39 17.42
CA LYS A 189 -28.45 3.81 16.70
C LYS A 189 -28.92 2.48 17.32
N LEU A 190 -27.98 1.65 17.78
CA LEU A 190 -28.30 0.44 18.55
C LEU A 190 -28.99 0.79 19.87
N ALA A 191 -28.42 1.70 20.67
CA ALA A 191 -28.98 2.10 21.95
C ALA A 191 -30.37 2.74 21.82
N ASN A 192 -30.63 3.44 20.74
CA ASN A 192 -31.93 4.05 20.43
C ASN A 192 -32.91 3.09 19.74
N HIS A 193 -32.52 1.84 19.50
CA HIS A 193 -33.30 0.89 18.71
C HIS A 193 -33.65 1.38 17.30
N GLU A 194 -32.77 2.17 16.68
CA GLU A 194 -32.90 2.62 15.30
C GLU A 194 -32.40 1.57 14.31
N ILE A 195 -31.45 0.70 14.75
CA ILE A 195 -30.99 -0.49 14.07
C ILE A 195 -31.09 -1.71 14.99
N ASP A 196 -31.25 -2.87 14.42
CA ASP A 196 -31.37 -4.15 15.13
C ASP A 196 -30.03 -4.93 15.12
N ALA A 197 -29.22 -4.68 14.11
CA ALA A 197 -27.89 -5.25 13.92
C ALA A 197 -27.03 -4.30 13.07
N PHE A 198 -25.75 -4.58 12.94
CA PHE A 198 -24.85 -3.88 12.02
C PHE A 198 -23.80 -4.82 11.44
N VAL A 199 -23.32 -4.49 10.24
CA VAL A 199 -22.23 -5.21 9.59
C VAL A 199 -20.93 -4.45 9.84
N PHE A 200 -19.90 -5.20 10.29
CA PHE A 200 -18.57 -4.69 10.45
C PHE A 200 -17.54 -5.73 9.95
N TYR A 201 -16.37 -5.28 9.61
CA TYR A 201 -15.26 -6.15 9.23
C TYR A 201 -14.26 -6.32 10.39
N SER A 202 -13.55 -7.44 10.42
CA SER A 202 -12.55 -7.77 11.42
C SER A 202 -11.24 -8.22 10.79
#